data_0273620b1992ef33978b603e4a016ee3
#
_entry.id   0273620b1992ef33978b603e4a016ee3
#
_cell.length_a   1.000
_cell.length_b   1.000
_cell.length_c   1.000
_cell.angle_alpha   90.00
_cell.angle_beta   90.00
_cell.angle_gamma   90.00
#
_symmetry.space_group_name_H-M   'P 1'
#
loop_
_entity.id
_entity.type
_entity.pdbx_description
1 polymer ?
#
loop_
_entity_poly.entity_id
_entity_poly.type
_entity_poly.pdbx_seq_one_letter_code
_entity_poly.pdbx_strand_id
1 'polypeptide(L)'
;MAAPDFERTQQSLLELQQRIHAFSMDEANEYDLDIEDPASPLWSALQTHLTVAPLYGGLHVEFFGNPWDAPFEWTLTCLSDPAVAHAVMSLHFTGGDEGANGTREWEFTALLDSNVQFPRLRSLVVTPTAPEHHNASLIQRAGPIREEAGEIARFASRAPYLTELVVPNAPDASFFDVPLPHLNILQIGPGSDTQRFIEHLAASRNLPALGLLDFSESTELQFTWADVREADAVTSFAAYERLFASDAFAPVHIFRLRNSALSPAQLQALQTMRPGLQFMVIQAGMGGYVSHFARNVFPWRHLVPGDTGQR
;
A
#
# COMPACT_ATOMS: atom_id res chain seq x y z
N MET A 1 -24.63 19.12 -0.75
CA MET A 1 -23.59 18.68 0.19
C MET A 1 -23.28 19.84 1.11
N ALA A 2 -23.40 19.67 2.43
CA ALA A 2 -22.97 20.69 3.39
C ALA A 2 -21.47 20.93 3.23
N ALA A 3 -21.03 22.19 3.36
CA ALA A 3 -19.61 22.50 3.42
C ALA A 3 -19.03 21.80 4.66
N PRO A 4 -17.81 21.23 4.57
CA PRO A 4 -17.16 20.65 5.73
C PRO A 4 -17.00 21.72 6.82
N ASP A 5 -17.25 21.33 8.06
CA ASP A 5 -16.97 22.17 9.22
C ASP A 5 -15.45 22.19 9.44
N PHE A 6 -14.76 23.06 8.73
CA PHE A 6 -13.30 23.14 8.75
C PHE A 6 -12.77 23.56 10.12
N GLU A 7 -13.49 24.40 10.87
CA GLU A 7 -13.05 24.83 12.20
C GLU A 7 -13.01 23.63 13.16
N ARG A 8 -14.10 22.87 13.21
CA ARG A 8 -14.18 21.68 14.05
C ARG A 8 -13.15 20.62 13.62
N THR A 9 -13.03 20.37 12.32
CA THR A 9 -12.04 19.42 11.78
C THR A 9 -10.62 19.84 12.14
N GLN A 10 -10.29 21.12 11.96
CA GLN A 10 -8.98 21.65 12.29
C GLN A 10 -8.67 21.50 13.79
N GLN A 11 -9.64 21.80 14.64
CA GLN A 11 -9.48 21.66 16.08
C GLN A 11 -9.22 20.19 16.48
N SER A 12 -10.03 19.25 15.96
CA SER A 12 -9.87 17.82 16.26
C SER A 12 -8.50 17.28 15.82
N LEU A 13 -8.04 17.68 14.64
CA LEU A 13 -6.74 17.24 14.12
C LEU A 13 -5.58 17.89 14.88
N LEU A 14 -5.70 19.13 15.29
CA LEU A 14 -4.68 19.79 16.12
C LEU A 14 -4.56 19.14 17.50
N GLU A 15 -5.67 18.82 18.14
CA GLU A 15 -5.70 18.10 19.43
C GLU A 15 -5.06 16.70 19.27
N LEU A 16 -5.35 16.01 18.18
CA LEU A 16 -4.72 14.73 17.87
C LEU A 16 -3.19 14.87 17.67
N GLN A 17 -2.74 15.85 16.90
CA GLN A 17 -1.30 16.11 16.70
C GLN A 17 -0.60 16.39 18.04
N GLN A 18 -1.18 17.20 18.89
CA GLN A 18 -0.62 17.53 20.22
C GLN A 18 -0.54 16.28 21.10
N ARG A 19 -1.57 15.44 21.07
CA ARG A 19 -1.60 14.19 21.83
C ARG A 19 -0.53 13.20 21.35
N ILE A 20 -0.38 13.04 20.03
CA ILE A 20 0.64 12.16 19.43
C ILE A 20 2.05 12.71 19.75
N HIS A 21 2.23 14.01 19.66
CA HIS A 21 3.51 14.62 20.00
C HIS A 21 3.89 14.36 21.47
N ALA A 22 2.94 14.52 22.39
CA ALA A 22 3.18 14.23 23.81
C ALA A 22 3.57 12.75 24.02
N PHE A 23 2.91 11.82 23.36
CA PHE A 23 3.26 10.41 23.40
C PHE A 23 4.69 10.17 22.92
N SER A 24 5.08 10.72 21.77
CA SER A 24 6.44 10.57 21.23
C SER A 24 7.51 11.17 22.15
N MET A 25 7.19 12.26 22.84
CA MET A 25 8.10 12.89 23.82
C MET A 25 8.27 12.01 25.07
N ASP A 26 7.19 11.38 25.53
CA ASP A 26 7.23 10.47 26.68
C ASP A 26 8.06 9.22 26.35
N GLU A 27 7.88 8.63 25.16
CA GLU A 27 8.69 7.50 24.69
C GLU A 27 10.17 7.87 24.57
N ALA A 28 10.48 9.02 23.97
CA ALA A 28 11.85 9.48 23.84
C ALA A 28 12.54 9.64 25.20
N ASN A 29 11.82 10.17 26.19
CA ASN A 29 12.33 10.31 27.56
C ASN A 29 12.53 8.93 28.23
N GLU A 30 11.65 7.97 28.00
CA GLU A 30 11.78 6.61 28.55
C GLU A 30 13.03 5.89 28.03
N TYR A 31 13.36 6.09 26.75
CA TYR A 31 14.54 5.46 26.11
C TYR A 31 15.81 6.32 26.21
N ASP A 32 15.79 7.44 26.93
CA ASP A 32 16.92 8.39 27.07
C ASP A 32 17.48 8.83 25.70
N LEU A 33 16.56 9.04 24.73
CA LEU A 33 16.92 9.47 23.39
C LEU A 33 17.19 10.97 23.37
N ASP A 34 18.29 11.37 22.75
CA ASP A 34 18.55 12.79 22.49
C ASP A 34 17.67 13.30 21.36
N ILE A 35 16.47 13.75 21.73
CA ILE A 35 15.50 14.32 20.81
C ILE A 35 15.80 15.77 20.42
N GLU A 36 16.76 16.41 21.06
CA GLU A 36 17.21 17.76 20.70
C GLU A 36 18.17 17.73 19.51
N ASP A 37 18.75 16.57 19.20
CA ASP A 37 19.58 16.39 18.01
C ASP A 37 18.75 15.84 16.80
N PRO A 38 18.26 16.70 15.91
CA PRO A 38 17.51 16.27 14.73
C PRO A 38 18.36 15.46 13.73
N ALA A 39 19.67 15.42 13.93
CA ALA A 39 20.57 14.58 13.12
C ALA A 39 20.72 13.17 13.72
N SER A 40 20.15 12.90 14.89
CA SER A 40 20.14 11.56 15.46
C SER A 40 19.38 10.61 14.55
N PRO A 41 19.98 9.51 14.08
CA PRO A 41 19.28 8.50 13.25
C PRO A 41 18.06 7.90 13.97
N LEU A 42 18.04 7.91 15.30
CA LEU A 42 16.95 7.39 16.11
C LEU A 42 15.78 8.37 16.17
N TRP A 43 16.03 9.66 16.04
CA TRP A 43 15.00 10.69 16.13
C TRP A 43 13.91 10.52 15.04
N SER A 44 14.31 10.26 13.79
CA SER A 44 13.38 10.10 12.67
C SER A 44 12.77 8.70 12.58
N ALA A 45 13.46 7.67 13.09
CA ALA A 45 13.01 6.29 12.98
C ALA A 45 11.96 5.88 14.02
N LEU A 46 12.00 6.52 15.19
CA LEU A 46 11.13 6.17 16.33
C LEU A 46 10.02 7.18 16.59
N GLN A 47 10.10 8.37 16.01
CA GLN A 47 9.15 9.43 16.33
C GLN A 47 7.80 9.24 15.61
N THR A 48 6.82 8.76 16.35
CA THR A 48 5.42 8.76 15.87
C THR A 48 4.90 10.18 15.71
N HIS A 49 4.33 10.51 14.57
CA HIS A 49 3.75 11.83 14.30
C HIS A 49 2.58 11.80 13.33
N LEU A 50 1.79 12.87 13.37
CA LEU A 50 0.72 13.12 12.40
C LEU A 50 1.03 14.40 11.64
N THR A 51 1.11 14.30 10.32
CA THR A 51 1.20 15.45 9.43
C THR A 51 -0.18 15.78 8.88
N VAL A 52 -0.58 17.04 8.96
CA VAL A 52 -1.80 17.56 8.35
C VAL A 52 -1.45 18.76 7.50
N ALA A 53 -1.78 18.69 6.22
CA ALA A 53 -1.50 19.77 5.27
C ALA A 53 -2.72 20.10 4.40
N PRO A 54 -2.92 21.36 4.02
CA PRO A 54 -3.94 21.74 3.05
C PRO A 54 -3.67 21.11 1.68
N LEU A 55 -4.73 20.59 1.03
CA LEU A 55 -4.65 20.00 -0.30
C LEU A 55 -5.91 20.30 -1.11
N TYR A 56 -5.81 21.20 -2.11
CA TYR A 56 -6.88 21.49 -3.09
C TYR A 56 -8.29 21.68 -2.48
N GLY A 57 -8.38 22.39 -1.37
CA GLY A 57 -9.63 22.65 -0.66
C GLY A 57 -10.10 21.51 0.27
N GLY A 58 -9.22 20.58 0.56
CA GLY A 58 -9.35 19.54 1.58
C GLY A 58 -8.06 19.39 2.34
N LEU A 59 -7.86 18.21 2.93
CA LEU A 59 -6.70 17.91 3.76
C LEU A 59 -5.97 16.67 3.26
N HIS A 60 -4.65 16.74 3.30
CA HIS A 60 -3.76 15.59 3.35
C HIS A 60 -3.49 15.26 4.82
N VAL A 61 -3.63 14.00 5.17
CA VAL A 61 -3.33 13.47 6.52
C VAL A 61 -2.36 12.31 6.36
N GLU A 62 -1.21 12.41 7.00
CA GLU A 62 -0.20 11.36 7.03
C GLU A 62 0.09 10.96 8.48
N PHE A 63 -0.10 9.69 8.77
CA PHE A 63 0.33 9.06 10.01
C PHE A 63 1.66 8.34 9.77
N PHE A 64 2.64 8.70 10.58
CA PHE A 64 3.92 8.00 10.66
C PHE A 64 4.06 7.36 12.04
N GLY A 65 4.26 6.05 12.10
CA GLY A 65 4.41 5.32 13.35
C GLY A 65 4.05 3.84 13.20
N ASN A 66 3.84 3.19 14.33
CA ASN A 66 3.51 1.78 14.36
C ASN A 66 2.01 1.53 14.56
N PRO A 67 1.44 0.55 13.86
CA PRO A 67 0.01 0.26 13.97
C PRO A 67 -0.41 -0.40 15.30
N TRP A 68 0.53 -0.89 16.09
CA TRP A 68 0.27 -1.45 17.42
C TRP A 68 0.34 -0.42 18.56
N ASP A 69 0.77 0.81 18.27
CA ASP A 69 0.86 1.88 19.26
C ASP A 69 -0.47 2.66 19.36
N ALA A 70 -0.73 3.18 20.55
CA ALA A 70 -1.95 3.93 20.82
C ALA A 70 -2.20 5.13 19.87
N PRO A 71 -1.21 5.87 19.37
CA PRO A 71 -1.39 6.91 18.35
C PRO A 71 -2.11 6.47 17.09
N PHE A 72 -1.92 5.24 16.63
CA PHE A 72 -2.64 4.73 15.48
C PHE A 72 -4.14 4.59 15.76
N GLU A 73 -4.52 4.00 16.89
CA GLU A 73 -5.91 3.88 17.31
C GLU A 73 -6.58 5.27 17.47
N TRP A 74 -5.86 6.23 18.04
CA TRP A 74 -6.37 7.62 18.16
C TRP A 74 -6.60 8.25 16.79
N THR A 75 -5.70 7.97 15.83
CA THR A 75 -5.84 8.45 14.45
C THR A 75 -7.07 7.85 13.80
N LEU A 76 -7.29 6.53 13.92
CA LEU A 76 -8.48 5.88 13.39
C LEU A 76 -9.77 6.43 14.03
N THR A 77 -9.74 6.68 15.34
CA THR A 77 -10.87 7.28 16.07
C THR A 77 -11.19 8.68 15.54
N CYS A 78 -10.16 9.51 15.34
CA CYS A 78 -10.36 10.87 14.77
C CYS A 78 -10.89 10.79 13.33
N LEU A 79 -10.37 9.90 12.50
CA LEU A 79 -10.84 9.69 11.13
C LEU A 79 -12.28 9.12 11.07
N SER A 80 -12.76 8.55 12.16
CA SER A 80 -14.17 8.07 12.29
C SER A 80 -15.17 9.22 12.52
N ASP A 81 -14.72 10.44 12.79
CA ASP A 81 -15.60 11.63 12.80
C ASP A 81 -15.99 11.98 11.35
N PRO A 82 -17.29 12.02 11.01
CA PRO A 82 -17.73 12.35 9.66
C PRO A 82 -17.25 13.72 9.15
N ALA A 83 -17.04 14.71 10.02
CA ALA A 83 -16.53 16.01 9.61
C ALA A 83 -15.07 15.93 9.18
N VAL A 84 -14.25 15.16 9.91
CA VAL A 84 -12.85 14.90 9.55
C VAL A 84 -12.78 14.10 8.25
N ALA A 85 -13.48 12.97 8.16
CA ALA A 85 -13.49 12.12 6.98
C ALA A 85 -13.96 12.87 5.72
N HIS A 86 -14.91 13.78 5.85
CA HIS A 86 -15.39 14.62 4.75
C HIS A 86 -14.34 15.64 4.27
N ALA A 87 -13.45 16.08 5.14
CA ALA A 87 -12.40 17.04 4.78
C ALA A 87 -11.18 16.38 4.12
N VAL A 88 -10.98 15.09 4.36
CA VAL A 88 -9.77 14.39 3.90
C VAL A 88 -9.84 14.06 2.41
N MET A 89 -8.78 14.40 1.69
CA MET A 89 -8.58 14.10 0.27
C MET A 89 -7.43 13.12 0.03
N SER A 90 -6.49 13.02 0.96
CA SER A 90 -5.37 12.09 0.89
C SER A 90 -5.09 11.55 2.29
N LEU A 91 -4.97 10.23 2.37
CA LEU A 91 -4.54 9.51 3.57
C LEU A 91 -3.27 8.74 3.26
N HIS A 92 -2.29 8.88 4.14
CA HIS A 92 -1.05 8.15 4.07
C HIS A 92 -0.72 7.53 5.42
N PHE A 93 -0.44 6.21 5.43
CA PHE A 93 0.01 5.47 6.60
C PHE A 93 1.38 4.87 6.31
N THR A 94 2.34 5.21 7.13
CA THR A 94 3.73 4.77 6.98
C THR A 94 4.39 4.66 8.36
N GLY A 95 5.57 4.07 8.40
CA GLY A 95 6.36 3.97 9.63
C GLY A 95 7.81 3.69 9.30
N GLY A 96 8.68 3.99 10.25
CA GLY A 96 10.11 3.73 10.15
C GLY A 96 10.45 2.24 10.21
N ASP A 97 11.63 1.88 9.75
CA ASP A 97 12.18 0.54 9.95
C ASP A 97 12.68 0.42 11.40
N GLU A 98 12.17 -0.55 12.14
CA GLU A 98 12.56 -0.76 13.54
C GLU A 98 13.85 -1.58 13.69
N GLY A 99 14.43 -2.03 12.59
CA GLY A 99 15.62 -2.87 12.61
C GLY A 99 15.41 -4.28 13.19
N ALA A 100 14.16 -4.63 13.52
CA ALA A 100 13.78 -5.94 14.01
C ALA A 100 12.93 -6.67 12.97
N ASN A 101 13.17 -7.96 12.80
CA ASN A 101 12.38 -8.78 11.89
C ASN A 101 10.95 -8.95 12.43
N GLY A 102 9.96 -8.66 11.59
CA GLY A 102 8.56 -8.77 11.96
C GLY A 102 7.60 -8.27 10.89
N THR A 103 6.34 -8.14 11.27
CA THR A 103 5.29 -7.58 10.41
C THR A 103 4.74 -6.32 11.02
N ARG A 104 4.52 -5.31 10.20
CA ARG A 104 3.75 -4.10 10.52
C ARG A 104 2.34 -4.29 10.01
N GLU A 105 1.43 -4.54 10.93
CA GLU A 105 0.07 -4.98 10.64
C GLU A 105 -0.92 -3.83 10.78
N TRP A 106 -1.31 -3.23 9.65
CA TRP A 106 -2.27 -2.14 9.59
C TRP A 106 -3.69 -2.69 9.72
N GLU A 107 -4.28 -2.52 10.89
CA GLU A 107 -5.61 -2.98 11.20
C GLU A 107 -6.61 -1.82 11.21
N PHE A 108 -7.43 -1.72 10.18
CA PHE A 108 -8.41 -0.64 10.04
C PHE A 108 -9.81 -0.99 10.56
N THR A 109 -9.98 -2.10 11.26
CA THR A 109 -11.29 -2.60 11.70
C THR A 109 -12.09 -1.56 12.46
N ALA A 110 -11.48 -0.86 13.43
CA ALA A 110 -12.17 0.18 14.22
C ALA A 110 -12.72 1.31 13.33
N LEU A 111 -11.96 1.78 12.34
CA LEU A 111 -12.38 2.78 11.37
C LEU A 111 -13.49 2.23 10.47
N LEU A 112 -13.36 1.01 9.98
CA LEU A 112 -14.31 0.40 9.07
C LEU A 112 -15.63 0.04 9.76
N ASP A 113 -15.60 -0.31 11.05
CA ASP A 113 -16.82 -0.59 11.82
C ASP A 113 -17.60 0.66 12.19
N SER A 114 -16.97 1.85 12.18
CA SER A 114 -17.64 3.13 12.39
C SER A 114 -18.64 3.52 11.29
N ASN A 115 -18.61 2.84 10.14
CA ASN A 115 -19.41 3.16 8.95
C ASN A 115 -19.17 4.56 8.35
N VAL A 116 -18.11 5.24 8.71
CA VAL A 116 -17.74 6.53 8.14
C VAL A 116 -17.49 6.43 6.64
N GLN A 117 -17.81 7.47 5.90
CA GLN A 117 -17.56 7.60 4.46
C GLN A 117 -16.52 8.66 4.18
N PHE A 118 -15.71 8.45 3.17
CA PHE A 118 -14.69 9.37 2.69
C PHE A 118 -15.07 9.93 1.30
N PRO A 119 -16.09 10.80 1.22
CA PRO A 119 -16.67 11.20 -0.06
C PRO A 119 -15.76 12.09 -0.91
N ARG A 120 -14.60 12.49 -0.38
CA ARG A 120 -13.65 13.35 -1.10
C ARG A 120 -12.27 12.72 -1.23
N LEU A 121 -12.06 11.54 -0.65
CA LEU A 121 -10.77 10.86 -0.69
C LEU A 121 -10.39 10.53 -2.14
N ARG A 122 -9.20 10.93 -2.53
CA ARG A 122 -8.60 10.73 -3.85
C ARG A 122 -7.40 9.79 -3.81
N SER A 123 -6.65 9.83 -2.73
CA SER A 123 -5.44 9.02 -2.56
C SER A 123 -5.47 8.33 -1.21
N LEU A 124 -5.29 7.02 -1.23
CA LEU A 124 -5.04 6.19 -0.05
C LEU A 124 -3.72 5.46 -0.27
N VAL A 125 -2.78 5.71 0.61
CA VAL A 125 -1.47 5.09 0.60
C VAL A 125 -1.24 4.41 1.94
N VAL A 126 -1.03 3.11 1.92
CA VAL A 126 -0.39 2.37 3.00
C VAL A 126 0.93 1.87 2.45
N THR A 127 2.03 2.41 2.97
CA THR A 127 3.35 2.24 2.36
C THR A 127 3.73 0.76 2.29
N PRO A 128 4.03 0.23 1.10
CA PRO A 128 4.58 -1.11 0.94
C PRO A 128 5.96 -1.24 1.59
N THR A 129 6.32 -2.46 1.91
CA THR A 129 7.65 -2.78 2.44
C THR A 129 8.73 -2.34 1.45
N ALA A 130 9.65 -1.50 1.90
CA ALA A 130 10.84 -1.17 1.11
C ALA A 130 11.88 -2.31 1.18
N PRO A 131 12.72 -2.46 0.15
CA PRO A 131 13.71 -3.53 0.10
C PRO A 131 14.72 -3.55 1.27
N GLU A 132 14.93 -2.41 1.90
CA GLU A 132 15.83 -2.24 3.04
C GLU A 132 15.17 -2.44 4.40
N HIS A 133 13.83 -2.53 4.47
CA HIS A 133 13.11 -2.64 5.73
C HIS A 133 13.12 -4.06 6.29
N HIS A 134 13.27 -4.17 7.60
CA HIS A 134 13.13 -5.43 8.34
C HIS A 134 11.67 -5.80 8.58
N ASN A 135 10.79 -4.81 8.70
CA ASN A 135 9.37 -5.03 8.95
C ASN A 135 8.58 -5.11 7.65
N ALA A 136 7.88 -6.22 7.45
CA ALA A 136 6.94 -6.34 6.35
C ALA A 136 5.64 -5.59 6.65
N SER A 137 5.23 -4.68 5.78
CA SER A 137 3.97 -3.95 5.90
C SER A 137 2.83 -4.78 5.33
N LEU A 138 1.73 -4.91 6.09
CA LEU A 138 0.54 -5.67 5.70
C LEU A 138 -0.74 -4.96 6.16
N ILE A 139 -1.77 -4.96 5.32
CA ILE A 139 -3.14 -4.67 5.77
C ILE A 139 -3.78 -6.00 6.11
N GLN A 140 -4.36 -6.08 7.30
CA GLN A 140 -5.05 -7.29 7.72
C GLN A 140 -6.25 -6.97 8.60
N ARG A 141 -7.13 -7.94 8.75
CA ARG A 141 -8.20 -7.90 9.72
C ARG A 141 -7.69 -8.33 11.09
N ALA A 142 -8.31 -7.77 12.16
CA ALA A 142 -8.10 -8.27 13.52
C ALA A 142 -8.30 -9.78 13.61
N GLY A 143 -7.27 -10.47 14.08
CA GLY A 143 -7.34 -11.92 14.28
C GLY A 143 -6.01 -12.64 14.07
N PRO A 144 -5.99 -13.95 14.23
CA PRO A 144 -4.76 -14.75 14.15
C PRO A 144 -4.27 -15.00 12.71
N ILE A 145 -5.05 -14.62 11.71
CA ILE A 145 -4.73 -14.88 10.30
C ILE A 145 -4.12 -13.61 9.72
N ARG A 146 -2.89 -13.72 9.25
CA ARG A 146 -2.13 -12.61 8.63
C ARG A 146 -2.43 -12.45 7.15
N GLU A 147 -3.69 -12.53 6.78
CA GLU A 147 -4.14 -12.41 5.40
C GLU A 147 -5.09 -11.23 5.26
N GLU A 148 -5.03 -10.57 4.13
CA GLU A 148 -6.04 -9.63 3.72
C GLU A 148 -7.36 -10.41 3.49
N ALA A 149 -8.44 -9.98 4.11
CA ALA A 149 -9.71 -10.68 4.10
C ALA A 149 -10.88 -9.70 3.81
N GLY A 150 -10.69 -8.85 2.80
CA GLY A 150 -11.67 -7.87 2.35
C GLY A 150 -11.55 -6.50 3.02
N GLU A 151 -10.51 -6.23 3.82
CA GLU A 151 -10.32 -4.92 4.45
C GLU A 151 -10.07 -3.83 3.42
N ILE A 152 -9.26 -4.12 2.39
CA ILE A 152 -8.99 -3.19 1.28
C ILE A 152 -10.28 -2.90 0.51
N ALA A 153 -11.09 -3.92 0.24
CA ALA A 153 -12.39 -3.76 -0.40
C ALA A 153 -13.36 -2.91 0.44
N ARG A 154 -13.42 -3.17 1.74
CA ARG A 154 -14.24 -2.41 2.69
C ARG A 154 -13.82 -0.94 2.72
N PHE A 155 -12.53 -0.64 2.74
CA PHE A 155 -12.03 0.73 2.71
C PHE A 155 -12.36 1.41 1.37
N ALA A 156 -12.05 0.76 0.25
CA ALA A 156 -12.30 1.28 -1.08
C ALA A 156 -13.79 1.59 -1.31
N SER A 157 -14.71 0.77 -0.79
CA SER A 157 -16.15 1.01 -0.88
C SER A 157 -16.63 2.28 -0.16
N ARG A 158 -15.81 2.81 0.78
CA ARG A 158 -16.08 4.05 1.51
C ARG A 158 -15.55 5.30 0.79
N ALA A 159 -14.74 5.12 -0.25
CA ALA A 159 -14.04 6.16 -0.97
C ALA A 159 -14.36 6.14 -2.48
N PRO A 160 -15.59 6.45 -2.89
CA PRO A 160 -16.07 6.26 -4.27
C PRO A 160 -15.34 7.12 -5.31
N TYR A 161 -14.58 8.10 -4.89
CA TYR A 161 -13.83 9.00 -5.77
C TYR A 161 -12.32 8.74 -5.74
N LEU A 162 -11.92 7.59 -5.25
CA LEU A 162 -10.51 7.20 -5.18
C LEU A 162 -9.89 7.18 -6.58
N THR A 163 -8.76 7.86 -6.73
CA THR A 163 -7.98 7.93 -7.98
C THR A 163 -6.65 7.20 -7.86
N GLU A 164 -6.15 7.06 -6.64
CA GLU A 164 -4.90 6.39 -6.33
C GLU A 164 -5.07 5.48 -5.12
N LEU A 165 -4.64 4.25 -5.26
CA LEU A 165 -4.58 3.26 -4.19
C LEU A 165 -3.22 2.60 -4.20
N VAL A 166 -2.50 2.74 -3.08
CA VAL A 166 -1.23 2.06 -2.81
C VAL A 166 -1.41 1.22 -1.56
N VAL A 167 -1.21 -0.07 -1.68
CA VAL A 167 -1.38 -1.02 -0.56
C VAL A 167 -0.20 -2.00 -0.48
N PRO A 168 0.17 -2.45 0.72
CA PRO A 168 1.33 -3.28 0.93
C PRO A 168 1.13 -4.74 0.52
N ASN A 169 -0.10 -5.18 0.36
CA ASN A 169 -0.45 -6.55 -0.01
C ASN A 169 -1.63 -6.60 -0.99
N ALA A 170 -1.77 -7.71 -1.69
CA ALA A 170 -2.84 -7.89 -2.65
C ALA A 170 -4.21 -7.98 -1.97
N PRO A 171 -5.23 -7.28 -2.49
CA PRO A 171 -6.59 -7.41 -2.02
C PRO A 171 -7.19 -8.76 -2.41
N ASP A 172 -8.16 -9.22 -1.65
CA ASP A 172 -8.93 -10.40 -1.97
C ASP A 172 -9.92 -10.18 -3.14
N ALA A 173 -10.64 -11.23 -3.52
CA ALA A 173 -11.58 -11.20 -4.63
C ALA A 173 -12.67 -10.13 -4.48
N SER A 174 -13.09 -9.79 -3.25
CA SER A 174 -14.15 -8.84 -2.99
C SER A 174 -13.82 -7.40 -3.43
N PHE A 175 -12.54 -7.07 -3.52
CA PHE A 175 -12.09 -5.77 -4.02
C PHE A 175 -12.57 -5.52 -5.47
N PHE A 176 -12.61 -6.56 -6.28
CA PHE A 176 -12.99 -6.45 -7.68
C PHE A 176 -14.50 -6.32 -7.90
N ASP A 177 -15.29 -6.48 -6.84
CA ASP A 177 -16.73 -6.20 -6.82
C ASP A 177 -17.04 -4.74 -6.50
N VAL A 178 -16.07 -3.97 -5.99
CA VAL A 178 -16.22 -2.55 -5.65
C VAL A 178 -16.11 -1.69 -6.91
N PRO A 179 -17.13 -0.88 -7.27
CA PRO A 179 -17.02 0.06 -8.38
C PRO A 179 -16.07 1.21 -8.04
N LEU A 180 -14.95 1.30 -8.74
CA LEU A 180 -13.95 2.35 -8.60
C LEU A 180 -13.72 3.06 -9.95
N PRO A 181 -14.72 3.82 -10.43
CA PRO A 181 -14.71 4.38 -11.78
C PRO A 181 -13.62 5.44 -12.01
N HIS A 182 -13.01 5.93 -10.94
CA HIS A 182 -11.98 6.97 -10.99
C HIS A 182 -10.59 6.45 -10.67
N LEU A 183 -10.44 5.20 -10.24
CA LEU A 183 -9.14 4.63 -9.86
C LEU A 183 -8.23 4.54 -11.09
N ASN A 184 -7.20 5.36 -11.09
CA ASN A 184 -6.24 5.48 -12.18
C ASN A 184 -4.89 4.85 -11.85
N ILE A 185 -4.46 4.94 -10.59
CA ILE A 185 -3.19 4.40 -10.12
C ILE A 185 -3.47 3.33 -9.08
N LEU A 186 -2.96 2.13 -9.33
CA LEU A 186 -3.02 1.02 -8.41
C LEU A 186 -1.62 0.44 -8.23
N GLN A 187 -1.11 0.51 -6.99
CA GLN A 187 0.14 -0.13 -6.61
C GLN A 187 -0.14 -1.17 -5.53
N ILE A 188 0.30 -2.39 -5.79
CA ILE A 188 0.18 -3.53 -4.91
C ILE A 188 1.58 -3.95 -4.47
N GLY A 189 1.83 -3.87 -3.19
CA GLY A 189 3.10 -4.30 -2.59
C GLY A 189 3.19 -5.81 -2.46
N PRO A 190 4.32 -6.27 -1.96
CA PRO A 190 4.64 -7.69 -1.88
C PRO A 190 4.10 -8.33 -0.58
N GLY A 191 2.81 -8.46 -0.43
CA GLY A 191 2.21 -9.14 0.72
C GLY A 191 2.61 -10.61 0.86
N SER A 192 1.92 -11.34 1.70
CA SER A 192 2.18 -12.77 1.92
C SER A 192 1.61 -13.68 0.81
N ASP A 193 0.63 -13.19 0.05
CA ASP A 193 -0.01 -13.91 -1.05
C ASP A 193 -0.41 -12.94 -2.16
N THR A 194 -0.44 -13.42 -3.41
CA THR A 194 -0.94 -12.65 -4.55
C THR A 194 -2.47 -12.59 -4.60
N GLN A 195 -3.19 -13.36 -3.79
CA GLN A 195 -4.65 -13.44 -3.75
C GLN A 195 -5.28 -13.66 -5.13
N ARG A 196 -4.53 -14.29 -6.04
CA ARG A 196 -4.92 -14.43 -7.46
C ARG A 196 -5.31 -13.10 -8.12
N PHE A 197 -4.64 -12.03 -7.72
CA PHE A 197 -4.94 -10.66 -8.13
C PHE A 197 -5.04 -10.51 -9.66
N ILE A 198 -4.10 -11.09 -10.40
CA ILE A 198 -4.04 -11.00 -11.88
C ILE A 198 -5.27 -11.64 -12.52
N GLU A 199 -5.72 -12.79 -12.01
CA GLU A 199 -6.91 -13.47 -12.53
C GLU A 199 -8.19 -12.69 -12.23
N HIS A 200 -8.30 -12.14 -11.02
CA HIS A 200 -9.45 -11.34 -10.63
C HIS A 200 -9.50 -10.02 -11.42
N LEU A 201 -8.36 -9.35 -11.60
CA LEU A 201 -8.27 -8.14 -12.41
C LEU A 201 -8.70 -8.43 -13.87
N ALA A 202 -8.23 -9.53 -14.46
CA ALA A 202 -8.59 -9.90 -15.82
C ALA A 202 -10.09 -10.09 -16.04
N ALA A 203 -10.82 -10.47 -14.98
CA ALA A 203 -12.28 -10.67 -15.01
C ALA A 203 -13.08 -9.43 -14.58
N SER A 204 -12.45 -8.42 -14.00
CA SER A 204 -13.13 -7.26 -13.45
C SER A 204 -13.63 -6.30 -14.52
N ARG A 205 -14.72 -5.58 -14.19
CA ARG A 205 -15.25 -4.44 -14.95
C ARG A 205 -15.37 -3.17 -14.13
N ASN A 206 -14.89 -3.22 -12.90
CA ASN A 206 -15.10 -2.16 -11.89
C ASN A 206 -13.96 -1.15 -11.81
N LEU A 207 -12.92 -1.30 -12.65
CA LEU A 207 -11.73 -0.44 -12.70
C LEU A 207 -11.53 0.20 -14.11
N PRO A 208 -12.55 0.86 -14.70
CA PRO A 208 -12.51 1.28 -16.08
C PRO A 208 -11.50 2.42 -16.39
N ALA A 209 -11.00 3.10 -15.37
CA ALA A 209 -10.04 4.20 -15.52
C ALA A 209 -8.60 3.82 -15.15
N LEU A 210 -8.33 2.52 -14.89
CA LEU A 210 -7.02 2.08 -14.44
C LEU A 210 -5.96 2.31 -15.53
N GLY A 211 -5.10 3.31 -15.33
CA GLY A 211 -4.05 3.70 -16.27
C GLY A 211 -2.66 3.18 -15.91
N LEU A 212 -2.37 3.09 -14.61
CA LEU A 212 -1.11 2.58 -14.10
C LEU A 212 -1.36 1.43 -13.13
N LEU A 213 -0.74 0.29 -13.40
CA LEU A 213 -0.65 -0.83 -12.49
C LEU A 213 0.83 -1.05 -12.11
N ASP A 214 1.13 -1.07 -10.80
CA ASP A 214 2.42 -1.49 -10.24
C ASP A 214 2.16 -2.69 -9.34
N PHE A 215 2.52 -3.88 -9.78
CA PHE A 215 2.22 -5.13 -9.10
C PHE A 215 3.49 -5.89 -8.75
N SER A 216 3.61 -6.25 -7.49
CA SER A 216 4.68 -7.11 -6.99
C SER A 216 4.15 -8.53 -6.83
N GLU A 217 4.71 -9.46 -7.60
CA GLU A 217 4.19 -10.82 -7.71
C GLU A 217 4.59 -11.71 -6.54
N SER A 218 5.83 -11.63 -6.11
CA SER A 218 6.31 -12.50 -5.06
C SER A 218 7.21 -11.79 -4.09
N THR A 219 7.21 -12.31 -2.89
CA THR A 219 8.15 -11.96 -1.82
C THR A 219 8.80 -13.21 -1.29
N GLU A 220 10.01 -13.06 -0.76
CA GLU A 220 10.61 -14.15 -0.02
C GLU A 220 9.90 -14.42 1.31
N LEU A 221 9.10 -13.48 1.81
CA LEU A 221 8.17 -13.73 2.93
C LEU A 221 7.19 -14.85 2.64
N GLN A 222 6.69 -14.95 1.41
CA GLN A 222 5.84 -16.06 0.98
C GLN A 222 6.53 -17.40 1.17
N PHE A 223 7.83 -17.47 0.86
CA PHE A 223 8.61 -18.71 0.94
C PHE A 223 9.08 -19.05 2.36
N THR A 224 9.19 -18.04 3.22
CA THR A 224 9.75 -18.22 4.57
C THR A 224 8.67 -18.45 5.64
N TRP A 225 7.47 -17.89 5.46
CA TRP A 225 6.44 -17.84 6.51
C TRP A 225 5.17 -18.62 6.21
N ALA A 226 4.87 -18.83 4.95
CA ALA A 226 3.73 -19.62 4.55
C ALA A 226 4.21 -21.01 4.16
N ASP A 227 3.49 -22.04 4.58
CA ASP A 227 3.53 -23.38 3.98
C ASP A 227 3.02 -23.34 2.52
N VAL A 228 3.29 -22.25 1.82
CA VAL A 228 2.84 -22.04 0.45
C VAL A 228 3.77 -22.81 -0.47
N ARG A 229 3.23 -23.74 -1.19
CA ARG A 229 3.98 -24.43 -2.23
C ARG A 229 4.35 -23.43 -3.31
N GLU A 230 5.61 -23.44 -3.71
CA GLU A 230 6.20 -22.53 -4.71
C GLU A 230 5.32 -22.40 -5.96
N ALA A 231 4.61 -23.44 -6.36
CA ALA A 231 3.72 -23.46 -7.52
C ALA A 231 2.41 -22.67 -7.31
N ASP A 232 1.95 -22.50 -6.09
CA ASP A 232 0.68 -21.85 -5.77
C ASP A 232 0.88 -20.34 -5.50
N ALA A 233 2.11 -19.95 -5.18
CA ALA A 233 2.47 -18.55 -4.89
C ALA A 233 2.73 -17.70 -6.15
N VAL A 234 2.90 -18.32 -7.31
CA VAL A 234 3.34 -17.65 -8.54
C VAL A 234 2.21 -17.57 -9.56
N THR A 235 1.95 -16.38 -10.05
CA THR A 235 0.99 -16.17 -11.12
C THR A 235 1.45 -16.86 -12.42
N SER A 236 0.61 -17.69 -12.99
CA SER A 236 0.95 -18.42 -14.20
C SER A 236 1.04 -17.53 -15.44
N PHE A 237 1.88 -17.90 -16.40
CA PHE A 237 1.95 -17.20 -17.69
C PHE A 237 0.56 -17.10 -18.36
N ALA A 238 -0.24 -18.17 -18.32
CA ALA A 238 -1.59 -18.18 -18.87
C ALA A 238 -2.55 -17.18 -18.19
N ALA A 239 -2.33 -16.86 -16.91
CA ALA A 239 -3.09 -15.82 -16.22
C ALA A 239 -2.73 -14.43 -16.76
N TYR A 240 -1.44 -14.16 -16.97
CA TYR A 240 -1.00 -12.92 -17.62
C TYR A 240 -1.47 -12.81 -19.07
N GLU A 241 -1.46 -13.89 -19.85
CA GLU A 241 -2.02 -13.85 -21.20
C GLU A 241 -3.49 -13.45 -21.19
N ARG A 242 -4.29 -14.01 -20.26
CA ARG A 242 -5.70 -13.62 -20.09
C ARG A 242 -5.84 -12.15 -19.70
N LEU A 243 -5.00 -11.66 -18.77
CA LEU A 243 -5.01 -10.24 -18.39
C LEU A 243 -4.73 -9.34 -19.59
N PHE A 244 -3.65 -9.62 -20.34
CA PHE A 244 -3.24 -8.81 -21.49
C PHE A 244 -4.26 -8.79 -22.62
N ALA A 245 -5.07 -9.85 -22.73
CA ALA A 245 -6.16 -9.97 -23.70
C ALA A 245 -7.50 -9.40 -23.19
N SER A 246 -7.60 -9.03 -21.90
CA SER A 246 -8.88 -8.63 -21.29
C SER A 246 -9.22 -7.15 -21.54
N ASP A 247 -10.53 -6.88 -21.56
CA ASP A 247 -11.04 -5.50 -21.60
C ASP A 247 -10.66 -4.71 -20.33
N ALA A 248 -10.56 -5.39 -19.19
CA ALA A 248 -10.16 -4.79 -17.91
C ALA A 248 -8.76 -4.16 -17.96
N PHE A 249 -7.87 -4.74 -18.75
CA PHE A 249 -6.50 -4.24 -18.90
C PHE A 249 -6.34 -3.27 -20.09
N ALA A 250 -7.37 -3.10 -20.90
CA ALA A 250 -7.32 -2.22 -22.08
C ALA A 250 -6.93 -0.76 -21.76
N PRO A 251 -7.42 -0.14 -20.70
CA PRO A 251 -7.06 1.23 -20.35
C PRO A 251 -5.65 1.37 -19.75
N VAL A 252 -5.03 0.29 -19.27
CA VAL A 252 -3.70 0.35 -18.68
C VAL A 252 -2.65 0.66 -19.74
N HIS A 253 -1.90 1.73 -19.53
CA HIS A 253 -0.82 2.18 -20.42
C HIS A 253 0.56 2.10 -19.77
N ILE A 254 0.63 1.96 -18.44
CA ILE A 254 1.87 1.68 -17.72
C ILE A 254 1.66 0.44 -16.83
N PHE A 255 2.46 -0.57 -17.05
CA PHE A 255 2.51 -1.75 -16.19
C PHE A 255 3.92 -1.99 -15.67
N ARG A 256 4.06 -1.95 -14.35
CA ARG A 256 5.28 -2.32 -13.64
C ARG A 256 5.06 -3.64 -12.97
N LEU A 257 5.81 -4.65 -13.40
CA LEU A 257 5.76 -6.00 -12.84
C LEU A 257 7.03 -6.25 -12.04
N ARG A 258 6.87 -6.44 -10.73
CA ARG A 258 7.99 -6.65 -9.82
C ARG A 258 8.12 -8.12 -9.47
N ASN A 259 9.36 -8.60 -9.42
CA ASN A 259 9.75 -9.93 -8.93
C ASN A 259 8.97 -11.07 -9.59
N SER A 260 8.72 -10.95 -10.90
CA SER A 260 8.00 -11.98 -11.65
C SER A 260 8.88 -13.20 -11.90
N ALA A 261 8.28 -14.38 -11.81
CA ALA A 261 8.90 -15.64 -12.16
C ALA A 261 8.85 -15.96 -13.69
N LEU A 262 8.25 -15.06 -14.48
CA LEU A 262 8.17 -15.27 -15.93
C LEU A 262 9.54 -15.20 -16.59
N SER A 263 9.77 -16.09 -17.55
CA SER A 263 10.98 -16.07 -18.36
C SER A 263 11.02 -14.85 -19.31
N PRO A 264 12.20 -14.39 -19.76
CA PRO A 264 12.31 -13.31 -20.73
C PRO A 264 11.49 -13.54 -22.01
N ALA A 265 11.40 -14.78 -22.49
CA ALA A 265 10.60 -15.12 -23.66
C ALA A 265 9.08 -14.92 -23.41
N GLN A 266 8.59 -15.27 -22.23
CA GLN A 266 7.20 -15.04 -21.83
C GLN A 266 6.90 -13.56 -21.70
N LEU A 267 7.78 -12.78 -21.06
CA LEU A 267 7.65 -11.33 -20.93
C LEU A 267 7.61 -10.66 -22.32
N GLN A 268 8.46 -11.09 -23.27
CA GLN A 268 8.45 -10.59 -24.63
C GLN A 268 7.16 -10.97 -25.38
N ALA A 269 6.63 -12.16 -25.16
CA ALA A 269 5.36 -12.58 -25.72
C ALA A 269 4.22 -11.68 -25.25
N LEU A 270 4.15 -11.37 -23.95
CA LEU A 270 3.16 -10.43 -23.39
C LEU A 270 3.30 -9.03 -24.01
N GLN A 271 4.52 -8.49 -24.13
CA GLN A 271 4.72 -7.19 -24.78
C GLN A 271 4.25 -7.18 -26.23
N THR A 272 4.43 -8.29 -26.93
CA THR A 272 3.95 -8.41 -28.33
C THR A 272 2.43 -8.35 -28.43
N MET A 273 1.71 -8.82 -27.42
CA MET A 273 0.24 -8.69 -27.35
C MET A 273 -0.21 -7.23 -27.21
N ARG A 274 0.59 -6.40 -26.57
CA ARG A 274 0.29 -4.99 -26.29
C ARG A 274 1.49 -4.09 -26.57
N PRO A 275 1.85 -3.83 -27.84
CA PRO A 275 3.08 -3.09 -28.19
C PRO A 275 3.06 -1.62 -27.74
N GLY A 276 1.89 -1.03 -27.48
CA GLY A 276 1.76 0.34 -26.96
C GLY A 276 1.85 0.46 -25.44
N LEU A 277 1.90 -0.66 -24.71
CA LEU A 277 2.02 -0.66 -23.27
C LEU A 277 3.45 -0.33 -22.84
N GLN A 278 3.62 0.62 -21.93
CA GLN A 278 4.89 0.81 -21.23
C GLN A 278 5.03 -0.30 -20.18
N PHE A 279 5.56 -1.43 -20.61
CA PHE A 279 5.74 -2.59 -19.76
C PHE A 279 7.16 -2.60 -19.18
N MET A 280 7.26 -2.52 -17.85
CA MET A 280 8.52 -2.51 -17.13
C MET A 280 8.59 -3.72 -16.21
N VAL A 281 9.66 -4.49 -16.31
CA VAL A 281 9.97 -5.55 -15.36
C VAL A 281 11.02 -5.05 -14.38
N ILE A 282 10.75 -5.23 -13.09
CA ILE A 282 11.62 -4.77 -12.01
C ILE A 282 11.96 -5.98 -11.16
N GLN A 283 13.25 -6.29 -11.07
CA GLN A 283 13.77 -7.21 -10.07
C GLN A 283 14.28 -6.37 -8.91
N ALA A 284 13.69 -6.53 -7.75
CA ALA A 284 14.04 -5.79 -6.55
C ALA A 284 14.45 -6.77 -5.46
N GLY A 285 15.44 -6.39 -4.68
CA GLY A 285 15.72 -7.06 -3.41
C GLY A 285 14.46 -7.06 -2.55
N MET A 286 14.36 -8.04 -1.70
CA MET A 286 13.23 -8.19 -0.79
C MET A 286 13.58 -7.52 0.53
N GLY A 287 12.63 -6.78 1.07
CA GLY A 287 12.74 -6.17 2.38
C GLY A 287 12.16 -7.04 3.49
N GLY A 288 12.08 -6.45 4.65
CA GLY A 288 11.51 -7.07 5.83
C GLY A 288 12.43 -8.13 6.43
N TYR A 289 11.84 -9.15 6.94
CA TYR A 289 12.52 -10.24 7.63
C TYR A 289 13.73 -10.83 6.90
N VAL A 290 13.81 -10.57 5.65
CA VAL A 290 14.82 -11.08 4.71
C VAL A 290 15.88 -10.06 4.36
N SER A 291 16.12 -9.11 5.22
CA SER A 291 17.17 -8.08 5.02
C SER A 291 18.58 -8.62 4.81
N HIS A 292 18.81 -9.88 5.12
CA HIS A 292 20.07 -10.58 4.84
C HIS A 292 20.15 -11.11 3.41
N PHE A 293 19.06 -11.07 2.65
CA PHE A 293 19.09 -11.40 1.24
C PHE A 293 19.74 -10.26 0.45
N ALA A 294 20.82 -10.60 -0.14
CA ALA A 294 21.56 -9.89 -1.18
C ALA A 294 21.30 -8.38 -1.27
N ARG A 295 21.75 -7.62 -0.31
CA ARG A 295 21.81 -6.14 -0.37
C ARG A 295 22.45 -5.60 -1.66
N ASN A 296 23.00 -6.47 -2.49
CA ASN A 296 23.67 -6.16 -3.74
C ASN A 296 22.78 -6.31 -4.98
N VAL A 297 21.52 -6.70 -4.80
CA VAL A 297 20.58 -6.73 -5.92
C VAL A 297 20.03 -5.33 -6.07
N PHE A 298 20.65 -4.56 -6.94
CA PHE A 298 20.08 -3.29 -7.34
C PHE A 298 18.73 -3.54 -7.99
N PRO A 299 17.68 -2.77 -7.66
CA PRO A 299 16.48 -2.75 -8.45
C PRO A 299 16.85 -2.27 -9.85
N TRP A 300 17.00 -3.19 -10.77
CA TRP A 300 17.26 -2.87 -12.16
C TRP A 300 15.98 -3.04 -12.97
N ARG A 301 15.86 -2.25 -14.01
CA ARG A 301 14.63 -2.10 -14.76
C ARG A 301 14.89 -2.44 -16.21
N HIS A 302 14.00 -3.28 -16.73
CA HIS A 302 13.95 -3.53 -18.17
C HIS A 302 12.64 -3.02 -18.73
N LEU A 303 12.71 -2.35 -19.86
CA LEU A 303 11.54 -2.21 -20.73
C LEU A 303 11.42 -3.47 -21.55
N VAL A 304 10.24 -4.02 -21.67
CA VAL A 304 9.99 -5.19 -22.50
C VAL A 304 9.33 -4.73 -23.83
N PRO A 305 9.74 -5.17 -24.98
CA PRO A 305 10.87 -6.04 -25.26
C PRO A 305 12.17 -5.31 -25.02
N GLY A 306 12.55 -5.33 -23.77
CA GLY A 306 13.69 -4.58 -23.39
C GLY A 306 14.73 -4.85 -24.36
N ASP A 307 15.19 -3.87 -24.74
CA ASP A 307 16.57 -3.88 -24.79
C ASP A 307 17.01 -4.52 -23.47
N THR A 308 17.26 -5.76 -23.54
CA THR A 308 17.85 -6.56 -22.50
C THR A 308 19.24 -6.04 -22.32
N GLY A 309 19.38 -4.90 -21.74
CA GLY A 309 20.68 -4.33 -21.46
C GLY A 309 21.57 -5.31 -20.73
N GLN A 310 21.99 -6.32 -21.42
CA GLN A 310 23.25 -6.99 -21.16
C GLN A 310 24.35 -5.98 -21.43
N ARG A 311 24.64 -5.16 -20.45
CA ARG A 311 25.88 -4.42 -20.36
C ARG A 311 26.55 -4.72 -19.03
#